data_6be602c88cd754226fec171c733b8d9f
#
_entry.id   6be602c88cd754226fec171c733b8d9f
#
_cell.length_a   1.000
_cell.length_b   1.000
_cell.length_c   1.000
_cell.angle_alpha   90.00
_cell.angle_beta   90.00
_cell.angle_gamma   90.00
#
_symmetry.space_group_name_H-M   'P 1'
#
loop_
_entity.id
_entity.type
_entity.pdbx_description
1 polymer ?
#
loop_
_entity_poly.entity_id
_entity_poly.type
_entity_poly.pdbx_seq_one_letter_code
_entity_poly.pdbx_strand_id
1 'polypeptide(L)'
;MRISYGKLRVPLQRVVGHEDGRHDVLACEISVEVLGENFHAAYTEGDNREVVATDTMKNFILRESLAYEGDTLEGLLVHLGRGFLETYPVMEAVRMTGREHRFDRLSDKLFTRERGDHGVATAELGPEGLRELRSGREDLLLLKVTGSSFTRFARDDYTTLPERIDRPLYIRMDVWWRYVDPERDHVGSLEVREELASTFDDFVSESIQHLVHEMGNRMLDRWPQIAEIRFEAENHTRDPAGEDGSRRIYTDPFPAQGLITLTLERE
;
A
#
# COMPACT_ATOMS: atom_id res chain seq x y z
N MET A 1 4.21 -20.10 -22.99
CA MET A 1 3.00 -19.96 -22.14
C MET A 1 3.46 -19.31 -20.85
N ARG A 2 2.80 -18.25 -20.36
CA ARG A 2 3.13 -17.70 -19.02
C ARG A 2 2.37 -18.48 -17.97
N ILE A 3 3.06 -19.10 -17.03
CA ILE A 3 2.48 -19.88 -15.93
C ILE A 3 3.05 -19.41 -14.60
N SER A 4 2.25 -19.54 -13.58
CA SER A 4 2.67 -19.32 -12.19
C SER A 4 1.78 -20.14 -11.25
N TYR A 5 2.25 -20.39 -10.06
CA TYR A 5 1.46 -21.00 -9.00
C TYR A 5 1.96 -20.49 -7.65
N GLY A 6 1.17 -20.66 -6.61
CA GLY A 6 1.61 -20.14 -5.33
C GLY A 6 0.63 -20.34 -4.19
N LYS A 7 0.92 -19.70 -3.07
CA LYS A 7 0.08 -19.68 -1.87
C LYS A 7 -0.34 -18.26 -1.55
N LEU A 8 -1.62 -18.04 -1.45
CA LEU A 8 -2.20 -16.72 -1.21
C LEU A 8 -2.63 -16.54 0.24
N ARG A 9 -2.43 -15.32 0.73
CA ARG A 9 -3.00 -14.80 1.98
C ARG A 9 -2.72 -15.70 3.18
N VAL A 10 -1.45 -16.05 3.39
CA VAL A 10 -1.00 -16.72 4.60
C VAL A 10 -1.06 -15.70 5.74
N PRO A 11 -1.96 -15.88 6.72
CA PRO A 11 -2.06 -14.92 7.82
C PRO A 11 -0.88 -15.11 8.77
N LEU A 12 -0.24 -14.01 9.13
CA LEU A 12 0.87 -13.95 10.06
C LEU A 12 0.58 -12.91 11.13
N GLN A 13 0.81 -13.28 12.39
CA GLN A 13 0.87 -12.33 13.49
C GLN A 13 2.09 -12.64 14.32
N ARG A 14 3.08 -11.74 14.29
CA ARG A 14 4.30 -11.82 15.08
C ARG A 14 4.21 -10.86 16.25
N VAL A 15 4.53 -11.34 17.43
CA VAL A 15 4.62 -10.54 18.67
C VAL A 15 6.05 -10.59 19.16
N VAL A 16 6.66 -9.42 19.34
CA VAL A 16 8.01 -9.28 19.89
C VAL A 16 7.91 -8.62 21.26
N GLY A 17 8.38 -9.29 22.29
CA GLY A 17 8.47 -8.74 23.65
C GLY A 17 9.83 -8.07 23.86
N HIS A 18 9.84 -6.92 24.53
CA HIS A 18 11.05 -6.18 24.91
C HIS A 18 11.32 -6.30 26.41
N GLU A 19 12.57 -6.09 26.83
CA GLU A 19 12.99 -6.19 28.23
C GLU A 19 12.27 -5.18 29.15
N ASP A 20 11.81 -4.05 28.60
CA ASP A 20 11.03 -3.02 29.31
C ASP A 20 9.54 -3.38 29.48
N GLY A 21 9.13 -4.56 29.01
CA GLY A 21 7.76 -5.06 29.08
C GLY A 21 6.84 -4.61 27.96
N ARG A 22 7.33 -3.79 27.00
CA ARG A 22 6.59 -3.45 25.78
C ARG A 22 6.54 -4.65 24.85
N HIS A 23 5.54 -4.63 23.97
CA HIS A 23 5.40 -5.61 22.90
C HIS A 23 5.14 -4.89 21.58
N ASP A 24 5.72 -5.40 20.51
CA ASP A 24 5.40 -4.96 19.16
C ASP A 24 4.62 -6.06 18.43
N VAL A 25 3.68 -5.65 17.60
CA VAL A 25 2.83 -6.55 16.83
C VAL A 25 2.98 -6.22 15.35
N LEU A 26 3.49 -7.18 14.58
CA LEU A 26 3.41 -7.17 13.13
C LEU A 26 2.34 -8.18 12.71
N ALA A 27 1.25 -7.72 12.13
CA ALA A 27 0.22 -8.59 11.59
C ALA A 27 0.07 -8.30 10.09
N CYS A 28 0.09 -9.36 9.28
CA CYS A 28 -0.03 -9.22 7.83
C CYS A 28 -0.57 -10.51 7.18
N GLU A 29 -0.96 -10.40 5.94
CA GLU A 29 -1.17 -11.52 5.03
C GLU A 29 -0.04 -11.55 4.01
N ILE A 30 0.59 -12.72 3.82
CA ILE A 30 1.69 -12.90 2.87
C ILE A 30 1.25 -13.86 1.78
N SER A 31 1.51 -13.50 0.54
CA SER A 31 1.34 -14.36 -0.62
C SER A 31 2.68 -14.60 -1.29
N VAL A 32 2.89 -15.81 -1.80
CA VAL A 32 4.02 -16.16 -2.64
C VAL A 32 3.50 -16.72 -3.97
N GLU A 33 4.05 -16.22 -5.06
CA GLU A 33 3.82 -16.70 -6.43
C GLU A 33 5.16 -17.13 -7.01
N VAL A 34 5.24 -18.38 -7.43
CA VAL A 34 6.42 -18.93 -8.14
C VAL A 34 6.26 -18.63 -9.62
N LEU A 35 7.29 -18.02 -10.20
CA LEU A 35 7.36 -17.61 -11.59
C LEU A 35 8.43 -18.44 -12.29
N GLY A 36 8.18 -18.88 -13.52
CA GLY A 36 9.13 -19.66 -14.31
C GLY A 36 8.44 -20.54 -15.34
N GLU A 37 9.22 -21.35 -16.04
CA GLU A 37 8.73 -22.27 -17.06
C GLU A 37 9.06 -23.74 -16.76
N ASN A 38 9.96 -24.02 -15.84
CA ASN A 38 10.46 -25.34 -15.50
C ASN A 38 9.37 -26.31 -14.99
N PHE A 39 8.31 -25.80 -14.36
CA PHE A 39 7.17 -26.62 -13.91
C PHE A 39 6.04 -26.75 -14.94
N HIS A 40 6.32 -26.49 -16.21
CA HIS A 40 5.35 -26.59 -17.31
C HIS A 40 4.70 -28.00 -17.40
N ALA A 41 5.48 -29.07 -17.14
CA ALA A 41 4.98 -30.44 -17.16
C ALA A 41 3.85 -30.71 -16.15
N ALA A 42 3.78 -29.94 -15.06
CA ALA A 42 2.68 -30.05 -14.13
C ALA A 42 1.32 -29.64 -14.73
N TYR A 43 1.35 -28.69 -15.70
CA TYR A 43 0.14 -28.22 -16.37
C TYR A 43 -0.26 -29.11 -17.57
N THR A 44 0.72 -29.70 -18.27
CA THR A 44 0.48 -30.42 -19.52
C THR A 44 0.43 -31.94 -19.36
N GLU A 45 1.14 -32.47 -18.37
CA GLU A 45 1.34 -33.91 -18.19
C GLU A 45 0.95 -34.40 -16.78
N GLY A 46 0.67 -33.47 -15.85
CA GLY A 46 0.40 -33.80 -14.43
C GLY A 46 1.67 -34.23 -13.67
N ASP A 47 2.85 -33.93 -14.21
CA ASP A 47 4.13 -34.22 -13.57
C ASP A 47 4.53 -33.11 -12.60
N ASN A 48 4.44 -33.38 -11.30
CA ASN A 48 4.66 -32.41 -10.22
C ASN A 48 6.07 -32.44 -9.62
N ARG A 49 7.05 -33.07 -10.26
CA ARG A 49 8.42 -33.20 -9.71
C ARG A 49 9.10 -31.85 -9.47
N GLU A 50 8.81 -30.87 -10.30
CA GLU A 50 9.34 -29.49 -10.20
C GLU A 50 8.40 -28.53 -9.44
N VAL A 51 7.39 -29.05 -8.75
CA VAL A 51 6.40 -28.25 -8.01
C VAL A 51 6.60 -28.37 -6.52
N VAL A 52 6.90 -27.27 -5.85
CA VAL A 52 6.84 -27.20 -4.37
C VAL A 52 5.37 -27.09 -3.93
N ALA A 53 4.92 -27.99 -3.09
CA ALA A 53 3.53 -28.00 -2.62
C ALA A 53 3.18 -26.67 -1.93
N THR A 54 1.98 -26.13 -2.21
CA THR A 54 1.57 -24.84 -1.64
C THR A 54 1.36 -24.88 -0.12
N ASP A 55 1.12 -26.06 0.46
CA ASP A 55 1.10 -26.24 1.91
C ASP A 55 2.52 -26.11 2.51
N THR A 56 3.52 -26.63 1.82
CA THR A 56 4.94 -26.43 2.18
C THR A 56 5.31 -24.95 2.18
N MET A 57 4.85 -24.18 1.17
CA MET A 57 5.08 -22.73 1.12
C MET A 57 4.48 -22.01 2.33
N LYS A 58 3.26 -22.36 2.73
CA LYS A 58 2.64 -21.80 3.94
C LYS A 58 3.49 -22.08 5.18
N ASN A 59 3.92 -23.32 5.35
CA ASN A 59 4.72 -23.70 6.51
C ASN A 59 6.09 -23.03 6.52
N PHE A 60 6.70 -22.84 5.33
CA PHE A 60 7.93 -22.08 5.16
C PHE A 60 7.76 -20.63 5.60
N ILE A 61 6.74 -19.93 5.08
CA ILE A 61 6.45 -18.54 5.43
C ILE A 61 6.33 -18.38 6.95
N LEU A 62 5.53 -19.23 7.62
CA LEU A 62 5.29 -19.14 9.06
C LEU A 62 6.58 -19.39 9.87
N ARG A 63 7.39 -20.36 9.46
CA ARG A 63 8.62 -20.73 10.15
C ARG A 63 9.71 -19.67 9.97
N GLU A 64 9.97 -19.25 8.74
CA GLU A 64 11.04 -18.31 8.44
C GLU A 64 10.71 -16.88 8.90
N SER A 65 9.43 -16.52 8.97
CA SER A 65 9.02 -15.25 9.59
C SER A 65 9.37 -15.15 11.08
N LEU A 66 9.54 -16.27 11.77
CA LEU A 66 9.99 -16.28 13.16
C LEU A 66 11.50 -15.93 13.28
N ALA A 67 12.29 -16.30 12.26
CA ALA A 67 13.72 -16.02 12.21
C ALA A 67 14.08 -14.61 11.72
N TYR A 68 13.11 -13.89 11.14
CA TYR A 68 13.31 -12.52 10.67
C TYR A 68 13.45 -11.55 11.84
N GLU A 69 14.60 -10.85 11.94
CA GLU A 69 14.90 -9.92 13.04
C GLU A 69 14.45 -8.47 12.75
N GLY A 70 14.12 -8.13 11.49
CA GLY A 70 13.66 -6.80 11.12
C GLY A 70 12.20 -6.51 11.52
N ASP A 71 11.75 -5.31 11.24
CA ASP A 71 10.45 -4.76 11.64
C ASP A 71 9.58 -4.27 10.46
N THR A 72 10.14 -4.23 9.22
CA THR A 72 9.43 -3.78 8.03
C THR A 72 8.80 -4.94 7.25
N LEU A 73 7.68 -4.67 6.60
CA LEU A 73 7.04 -5.63 5.69
C LEU A 73 7.96 -5.94 4.50
N GLU A 74 8.58 -4.91 3.93
CA GLU A 74 9.51 -5.00 2.80
C GLU A 74 10.66 -5.97 3.09
N GLY A 75 11.34 -5.74 4.21
CA GLY A 75 12.45 -6.59 4.63
C GLY A 75 12.02 -8.03 4.88
N LEU A 76 10.82 -8.25 5.43
CA LEU A 76 10.26 -9.59 5.61
C LEU A 76 10.02 -10.28 4.27
N LEU A 77 9.45 -9.59 3.28
CA LEU A 77 9.19 -10.16 1.96
C LEU A 77 10.49 -10.52 1.23
N VAL A 78 11.51 -9.66 1.31
CA VAL A 78 12.84 -9.93 0.74
C VAL A 78 13.51 -11.11 1.42
N HIS A 79 13.47 -11.17 2.77
CA HIS A 79 13.98 -12.29 3.56
C HIS A 79 13.34 -13.62 3.14
N LEU A 80 12.02 -13.66 3.09
CA LEU A 80 11.29 -14.86 2.69
C LEU A 80 11.56 -15.26 1.23
N GLY A 81 11.59 -14.29 0.32
CA GLY A 81 11.86 -14.55 -1.10
C GLY A 81 13.24 -15.14 -1.34
N ARG A 82 14.28 -14.62 -0.67
CA ARG A 82 15.64 -15.20 -0.70
C ARG A 82 15.64 -16.62 -0.13
N GLY A 83 15.04 -16.79 1.03
CA GLY A 83 14.95 -18.11 1.67
C GLY A 83 14.24 -19.15 0.81
N PHE A 84 13.19 -18.77 0.05
CA PHE A 84 12.53 -19.67 -0.90
C PHE A 84 13.49 -20.11 -2.01
N LEU A 85 14.20 -19.17 -2.65
CA LEU A 85 15.13 -19.48 -3.75
C LEU A 85 16.34 -20.30 -3.28
N GLU A 86 16.84 -20.05 -2.07
CA GLU A 86 17.93 -20.83 -1.46
C GLU A 86 17.51 -22.24 -1.10
N THR A 87 16.30 -22.41 -0.53
CA THR A 87 15.79 -23.70 -0.05
C THR A 87 15.27 -24.58 -1.18
N TYR A 88 14.70 -23.96 -2.22
CA TYR A 88 14.08 -24.65 -3.33
C TYR A 88 14.71 -24.22 -4.67
N PRO A 89 15.88 -24.79 -5.05
CA PRO A 89 16.58 -24.43 -6.29
C PRO A 89 15.77 -24.69 -7.59
N VAL A 90 14.68 -25.44 -7.48
CA VAL A 90 13.69 -25.63 -8.54
C VAL A 90 12.89 -24.37 -8.87
N MET A 91 12.85 -23.37 -7.97
CA MET A 91 12.16 -22.10 -8.22
C MET A 91 13.07 -21.14 -9.00
N GLU A 92 12.65 -20.73 -10.21
CA GLU A 92 13.39 -19.78 -11.05
C GLU A 92 13.25 -18.33 -10.56
N ALA A 93 12.07 -17.97 -10.07
CA ALA A 93 11.81 -16.67 -9.44
C ALA A 93 10.58 -16.75 -8.54
N VAL A 94 10.49 -15.82 -7.59
CA VAL A 94 9.34 -15.68 -6.72
C VAL A 94 8.89 -14.21 -6.65
N ARG A 95 7.56 -14.01 -6.60
CA ARG A 95 6.95 -12.74 -6.25
C ARG A 95 6.30 -12.89 -4.88
N MET A 96 6.77 -12.10 -3.94
CA MET A 96 6.23 -12.01 -2.59
C MET A 96 5.34 -10.78 -2.48
N THR A 97 4.12 -10.94 -1.98
CA THR A 97 3.21 -9.80 -1.72
C THR A 97 2.76 -9.85 -0.26
N GLY A 98 2.82 -8.72 0.40
CA GLY A 98 2.39 -8.54 1.78
C GLY A 98 1.32 -7.45 1.90
N ARG A 99 0.38 -7.65 2.81
CA ARG A 99 -0.62 -6.67 3.22
C ARG A 99 -0.64 -6.58 4.73
N GLU A 100 -0.37 -5.41 5.28
CA GLU A 100 -0.39 -5.18 6.72
C GLU A 100 -1.81 -5.10 7.27
N HIS A 101 -1.99 -5.60 8.48
CA HIS A 101 -3.16 -5.37 9.31
C HIS A 101 -2.74 -4.56 10.52
N ARG A 102 -3.09 -3.28 10.52
CA ARG A 102 -2.68 -2.39 11.59
C ARG A 102 -3.38 -2.71 12.91
N PHE A 103 -2.55 -2.70 13.97
CA PHE A 103 -3.00 -2.75 15.34
C PHE A 103 -2.51 -1.50 16.08
N ASP A 104 -3.45 -0.66 16.54
CA ASP A 104 -3.13 0.50 17.35
C ASP A 104 -2.93 0.10 18.80
N ARG A 105 -1.82 0.56 19.38
CA ARG A 105 -1.50 0.30 20.78
C ARG A 105 -2.40 1.12 21.70
N LEU A 106 -3.13 0.46 22.58
CA LEU A 106 -3.92 1.09 23.66
C LEU A 106 -3.18 1.05 24.99
N SER A 107 -2.33 0.04 25.21
CA SER A 107 -1.43 -0.09 26.35
C SER A 107 -0.26 -1.00 26.01
N ASP A 108 0.65 -1.28 26.95
CA ASP A 108 1.77 -2.21 26.73
C ASP A 108 1.34 -3.64 26.36
N LYS A 109 0.07 -3.99 26.61
CA LYS A 109 -0.46 -5.35 26.44
C LYS A 109 -1.72 -5.42 25.56
N LEU A 110 -2.34 -4.27 25.29
CA LEU A 110 -3.63 -4.20 24.60
C LEU A 110 -3.50 -3.44 23.29
N PHE A 111 -4.00 -4.04 22.25
CA PHE A 111 -4.05 -3.48 20.90
C PHE A 111 -5.45 -3.58 20.34
N THR A 112 -5.84 -2.61 19.51
CA THR A 112 -7.09 -2.66 18.73
C THR A 112 -6.76 -2.73 17.25
N ARG A 113 -7.50 -3.57 16.51
CA ARG A 113 -7.34 -3.64 15.05
C ARG A 113 -8.06 -2.46 14.41
N GLU A 114 -7.31 -1.61 13.75
CA GLU A 114 -7.88 -0.57 12.90
C GLU A 114 -8.44 -1.19 11.61
N ARG A 115 -9.60 -0.68 11.19
CA ARG A 115 -10.20 -1.00 9.91
C ARG A 115 -10.10 0.24 9.02
N GLY A 116 -9.47 0.12 7.88
CA GLY A 116 -9.28 1.23 6.96
C GLY A 116 -8.05 0.97 6.08
N ASP A 117 -7.29 2.02 5.87
CA ASP A 117 -6.08 1.98 5.09
C ASP A 117 -5.02 1.02 5.66
N HIS A 118 -4.21 0.47 4.78
CA HIS A 118 -3.22 -0.55 5.13
C HIS A 118 -1.97 -0.42 4.27
N GLY A 119 -0.82 -0.81 4.84
CA GLY A 119 0.43 -0.94 4.11
C GLY A 119 0.41 -2.16 3.19
N VAL A 120 1.01 -2.03 2.03
CA VAL A 120 1.24 -3.12 1.08
C VAL A 120 2.67 -3.07 0.57
N ALA A 121 3.25 -4.24 0.26
CA ALA A 121 4.52 -4.32 -0.43
C ALA A 121 4.54 -5.52 -1.39
N THR A 122 5.31 -5.39 -2.46
CA THR A 122 5.56 -6.47 -3.42
C THR A 122 7.05 -6.51 -3.75
N ALA A 123 7.67 -7.68 -3.57
CA ALA A 123 9.07 -7.95 -3.92
C ALA A 123 9.13 -9.06 -4.95
N GLU A 124 9.85 -8.85 -6.05
CA GLU A 124 10.17 -9.89 -7.02
C GLU A 124 11.65 -10.23 -6.96
N LEU A 125 11.96 -11.52 -6.76
CA LEU A 125 13.32 -12.02 -6.63
C LEU A 125 13.59 -13.13 -7.65
N GLY A 126 14.82 -13.17 -8.11
CA GLY A 126 15.35 -14.23 -8.97
C GLY A 126 16.72 -14.70 -8.48
N PRO A 127 17.40 -15.59 -9.23
CA PRO A 127 18.71 -16.11 -8.85
C PRO A 127 19.79 -15.03 -8.66
N GLU A 128 19.60 -13.88 -9.29
CA GLU A 128 20.53 -12.73 -9.22
C GLU A 128 20.21 -11.78 -8.05
N GLY A 129 19.15 -12.07 -7.26
CA GLY A 129 18.72 -11.28 -6.13
C GLY A 129 17.38 -10.55 -6.36
N LEU A 130 17.19 -9.44 -5.65
CA LEU A 130 16.00 -8.61 -5.73
C LEU A 130 15.94 -7.86 -7.06
N ARG A 131 14.85 -8.06 -7.82
CA ARG A 131 14.61 -7.43 -9.12
C ARG A 131 13.78 -6.18 -9.02
N GLU A 132 12.75 -6.24 -8.17
CA GLU A 132 11.82 -5.13 -7.96
C GLU A 132 11.31 -5.15 -6.51
N LEU A 133 11.19 -3.97 -5.92
CA LEU A 133 10.47 -3.74 -4.68
C LEU A 133 9.59 -2.51 -4.83
N ARG A 134 8.33 -2.69 -4.54
CA ARG A 134 7.35 -1.61 -4.49
C ARG A 134 6.61 -1.67 -3.16
N SER A 135 6.55 -0.54 -2.48
CA SER A 135 5.72 -0.35 -1.30
C SER A 135 4.51 0.50 -1.63
N GLY A 136 3.51 0.46 -0.76
CA GLY A 136 2.31 1.27 -0.95
C GLY A 136 1.49 1.39 0.33
N ARG A 137 0.50 2.29 0.23
CA ARG A 137 -0.59 2.41 1.19
C ARG A 137 -1.89 2.51 0.43
N GLU A 138 -2.81 1.60 0.72
CA GLU A 138 -4.09 1.47 0.03
C GLU A 138 -5.26 1.78 0.95
N ASP A 139 -6.39 2.18 0.36
CA ASP A 139 -7.64 2.51 1.04
C ASP A 139 -7.54 3.72 2.00
N LEU A 140 -6.61 4.66 1.78
CA LEU A 140 -6.48 5.85 2.63
C LEU A 140 -7.64 6.81 2.36
N LEU A 141 -8.50 6.97 3.37
CA LEU A 141 -9.69 7.80 3.31
C LEU A 141 -9.51 9.05 4.17
N LEU A 142 -9.53 10.23 3.54
CA LEU A 142 -9.34 11.50 4.20
C LEU A 142 -10.50 12.46 3.93
N LEU A 143 -10.93 13.19 4.95
CA LEU A 143 -11.93 14.25 4.88
C LEU A 143 -11.37 15.55 5.45
N LYS A 144 -11.27 16.58 4.61
CA LYS A 144 -11.02 17.96 5.01
C LYS A 144 -12.31 18.77 4.89
N VAL A 145 -12.68 19.49 5.93
CA VAL A 145 -13.99 20.16 6.00
C VAL A 145 -13.99 21.58 5.44
N THR A 146 -12.82 22.17 5.20
CA THR A 146 -12.59 23.52 4.64
C THR A 146 -11.19 23.60 4.02
N GLY A 147 -10.85 24.69 3.33
CA GLY A 147 -9.52 24.89 2.72
C GLY A 147 -9.34 24.13 1.42
N SER A 148 -10.42 23.82 0.71
CA SER A 148 -10.38 23.22 -0.62
C SER A 148 -11.33 23.96 -1.55
N SER A 149 -10.86 24.31 -2.74
CA SER A 149 -11.64 24.97 -3.77
C SER A 149 -11.71 24.12 -5.04
N PHE A 150 -12.64 24.47 -5.92
CA PHE A 150 -12.66 23.99 -7.29
C PHE A 150 -13.39 25.03 -8.14
N THR A 151 -12.60 25.81 -8.87
CA THR A 151 -13.06 26.96 -9.67
C THR A 151 -12.32 27.01 -11.01
N ARG A 152 -12.78 27.83 -11.93
CA ARG A 152 -12.11 28.08 -13.22
C ARG A 152 -11.92 26.84 -14.10
N PHE A 153 -12.77 25.85 -13.94
CA PHE A 153 -12.78 24.67 -14.80
C PHE A 153 -13.50 24.95 -16.13
N ALA A 154 -13.22 24.17 -17.17
CA ALA A 154 -13.88 24.27 -18.46
C ALA A 154 -15.39 24.04 -18.33
N ARG A 155 -16.20 24.86 -19.02
CA ARG A 155 -17.66 24.82 -18.96
C ARG A 155 -18.25 24.71 -20.37
N ASP A 156 -19.30 23.91 -20.47
CA ASP A 156 -20.09 23.73 -21.68
C ASP A 156 -21.58 23.48 -21.31
N ASP A 157 -22.40 23.08 -22.30
CA ASP A 157 -23.84 22.83 -22.13
C ASP A 157 -24.15 21.64 -21.19
N TYR A 158 -23.18 20.77 -20.89
CA TYR A 158 -23.29 19.63 -19.96
C TYR A 158 -22.83 19.97 -18.53
N THR A 159 -22.26 21.14 -18.35
CA THR A 159 -21.66 21.53 -17.06
C THR A 159 -22.73 22.02 -16.09
N THR A 160 -23.09 21.17 -15.13
CA THR A 160 -24.02 21.51 -14.04
C THR A 160 -23.33 21.85 -12.73
N LEU A 161 -22.03 21.48 -12.59
CA LEU A 161 -21.25 21.70 -11.38
C LEU A 161 -21.04 23.19 -11.13
N PRO A 162 -21.42 23.74 -9.96
CA PRO A 162 -21.10 25.11 -9.59
C PRO A 162 -19.63 25.23 -9.14
N GLU A 163 -19.05 26.43 -9.34
CA GLU A 163 -17.75 26.75 -8.72
C GLU A 163 -17.87 26.76 -7.20
N ARG A 164 -16.85 26.24 -6.53
CA ARG A 164 -16.76 26.20 -5.07
C ARG A 164 -15.44 26.86 -4.62
N ILE A 165 -15.54 27.95 -3.93
CA ILE A 165 -14.37 28.65 -3.35
C ILE A 165 -13.92 28.03 -2.04
N ASP A 166 -14.82 27.32 -1.35
CA ASP A 166 -14.53 26.48 -0.19
C ASP A 166 -15.54 25.33 -0.11
N ARG A 167 -15.04 24.12 0.07
CA ARG A 167 -15.88 22.94 0.17
C ARG A 167 -15.23 21.86 1.04
N PRO A 168 -16.01 20.98 1.66
CA PRO A 168 -15.45 19.73 2.17
C PRO A 168 -14.86 18.92 1.01
N LEU A 169 -13.68 18.38 1.23
CA LEU A 169 -13.02 17.47 0.29
C LEU A 169 -12.85 16.10 0.93
N TYR A 170 -13.52 15.11 0.35
CA TYR A 170 -13.51 13.74 0.79
C TYR A 170 -12.89 12.88 -0.30
N ILE A 171 -11.72 12.33 -0.04
CA ILE A 171 -10.95 11.55 -1.01
C ILE A 171 -10.57 10.19 -0.44
N ARG A 172 -10.63 9.18 -1.29
CA ARG A 172 -9.99 7.90 -1.09
C ARG A 172 -8.76 7.86 -2.00
N MET A 173 -7.63 7.41 -1.51
CA MET A 173 -6.43 7.30 -2.32
C MET A 173 -5.65 6.03 -2.03
N ASP A 174 -5.03 5.52 -3.08
CA ASP A 174 -4.00 4.51 -3.05
C ASP A 174 -2.70 5.18 -3.50
N VAL A 175 -1.60 4.89 -2.79
CA VAL A 175 -0.28 5.49 -3.05
C VAL A 175 0.75 4.38 -3.06
N TRP A 176 1.59 4.35 -4.09
CA TRP A 176 2.69 3.40 -4.20
C TRP A 176 3.99 4.13 -4.50
N TRP A 177 5.11 3.55 -4.06
CA TRP A 177 6.42 4.11 -4.34
C TRP A 177 7.44 3.02 -4.62
N ARG A 178 8.49 3.38 -5.36
CA ARG A 178 9.66 2.56 -5.62
C ARG A 178 10.90 3.26 -5.07
N TYR A 179 11.93 2.48 -4.79
CA TYR A 179 13.17 2.93 -4.17
C TYR A 179 14.28 3.15 -5.18
N VAL A 180 15.19 4.06 -4.88
CA VAL A 180 16.46 4.25 -5.60
C VAL A 180 17.35 3.01 -5.40
N ASP A 181 17.43 2.51 -4.17
CA ASP A 181 18.05 1.25 -3.81
C ASP A 181 17.01 0.38 -3.08
N PRO A 182 16.48 -0.66 -3.76
CA PRO A 182 15.41 -1.48 -3.16
C PRO A 182 15.90 -2.41 -2.04
N GLU A 183 17.22 -2.50 -1.80
CA GLU A 183 17.81 -3.40 -0.81
C GLU A 183 17.84 -2.82 0.61
N ARG A 184 17.66 -1.50 0.77
CA ARG A 184 17.82 -0.82 2.06
C ARG A 184 16.99 0.45 2.19
N ASP A 185 16.96 0.97 3.41
CA ASP A 185 16.38 2.27 3.77
C ASP A 185 14.88 2.39 3.40
N HIS A 186 14.13 1.31 3.66
CA HIS A 186 12.71 1.26 3.39
C HIS A 186 11.95 2.28 4.24
N VAL A 187 11.00 2.96 3.62
CA VAL A 187 10.14 3.96 4.27
C VAL A 187 8.90 3.27 4.82
N GLY A 188 8.64 3.45 6.10
CA GLY A 188 7.47 2.87 6.76
C GLY A 188 6.16 3.40 6.18
N SER A 189 5.23 2.51 5.83
CA SER A 189 3.95 2.89 5.22
C SER A 189 3.11 3.81 6.13
N LEU A 190 3.31 3.71 7.46
CA LEU A 190 2.66 4.58 8.43
C LEU A 190 3.22 6.01 8.40
N GLU A 191 4.53 6.18 8.26
CA GLU A 191 5.15 7.50 8.13
C GLU A 191 4.67 8.21 6.87
N VAL A 192 4.50 7.46 5.77
CA VAL A 192 3.90 7.99 4.53
C VAL A 192 2.47 8.45 4.77
N ARG A 193 1.65 7.66 5.46
CA ARG A 193 0.28 8.05 5.83
C ARG A 193 0.24 9.36 6.61
N GLU A 194 1.12 9.52 7.59
CA GLU A 194 1.21 10.72 8.42
C GLU A 194 1.60 11.95 7.59
N GLU A 195 2.56 11.81 6.67
CA GLU A 195 2.95 12.90 5.77
C GLU A 195 1.81 13.31 4.82
N LEU A 196 1.11 12.33 4.24
CA LEU A 196 -0.03 12.59 3.37
C LEU A 196 -1.17 13.30 4.12
N ALA A 197 -1.47 12.86 5.34
CA ALA A 197 -2.47 13.49 6.18
C ALA A 197 -2.07 14.92 6.60
N SER A 198 -0.80 15.14 6.97
CA SER A 198 -0.25 16.46 7.31
C SER A 198 -0.31 17.40 6.11
N THR A 199 0.11 16.94 4.93
CA THR A 199 0.01 17.74 3.69
C THR A 199 -1.43 18.09 3.37
N PHE A 200 -2.37 17.13 3.53
CA PHE A 200 -3.79 17.38 3.29
C PHE A 200 -4.37 18.42 4.25
N ASP A 201 -3.93 18.42 5.50
CA ASP A 201 -4.41 19.36 6.51
C ASP A 201 -3.93 20.79 6.22
N ASP A 202 -2.66 21.00 5.97
CA ASP A 202 -2.06 22.34 5.89
C ASP A 202 -2.14 22.98 4.49
N PHE A 203 -2.22 22.19 3.42
CA PHE A 203 -2.20 22.69 2.04
C PHE A 203 -3.58 23.10 1.54
N VAL A 204 -3.76 24.39 1.19
CA VAL A 204 -4.99 24.89 0.56
C VAL A 204 -5.00 24.50 -0.90
N SER A 205 -5.82 23.51 -1.26
CA SER A 205 -5.88 22.94 -2.59
C SER A 205 -6.92 23.62 -3.50
N GLU A 206 -6.55 23.89 -4.74
CA GLU A 206 -7.47 24.39 -5.79
C GLU A 206 -8.10 23.25 -6.62
N SER A 207 -7.59 22.04 -6.46
CA SER A 207 -8.12 20.79 -7.06
C SER A 207 -7.46 19.58 -6.39
N ILE A 208 -7.98 18.37 -6.65
CA ILE A 208 -7.34 17.12 -6.20
C ILE A 208 -6.01 16.92 -6.93
N GLN A 209 -5.93 17.28 -8.21
CA GLN A 209 -4.68 17.24 -8.99
C GLN A 209 -3.57 18.08 -8.33
N HIS A 210 -3.91 19.30 -7.90
CA HIS A 210 -2.99 20.18 -7.18
C HIS A 210 -2.55 19.58 -5.85
N LEU A 211 -3.48 18.96 -5.11
CA LEU A 211 -3.20 18.31 -3.83
C LEU A 211 -2.25 17.12 -3.98
N VAL A 212 -2.55 16.16 -4.88
CA VAL A 212 -1.70 14.97 -5.04
C VAL A 212 -0.32 15.29 -5.60
N HIS A 213 -0.21 16.36 -6.40
CA HIS A 213 1.07 16.86 -6.86
C HIS A 213 1.92 17.41 -5.71
N GLU A 214 1.33 18.23 -4.82
CA GLU A 214 2.00 18.71 -3.62
C GLU A 214 2.40 17.57 -2.67
N MET A 215 1.50 16.62 -2.44
CA MET A 215 1.80 15.42 -1.65
C MET A 215 3.02 14.66 -2.20
N GLY A 216 3.05 14.44 -3.50
CA GLY A 216 4.16 13.75 -4.14
C GLY A 216 5.49 14.49 -4.04
N ASN A 217 5.50 15.80 -4.24
CA ASN A 217 6.70 16.62 -4.08
C ASN A 217 7.24 16.56 -2.65
N ARG A 218 6.40 16.74 -1.63
CA ARG A 218 6.82 16.64 -0.23
C ARG A 218 7.35 15.27 0.13
N MET A 219 6.75 14.20 -0.39
CA MET A 219 7.27 12.85 -0.20
C MET A 219 8.66 12.69 -0.83
N LEU A 220 8.86 13.13 -2.07
CA LEU A 220 10.17 13.07 -2.73
C LEU A 220 11.21 13.91 -2.00
N ASP A 221 10.85 15.09 -1.50
CA ASP A 221 11.76 15.95 -0.73
C ASP A 221 12.15 15.34 0.62
N ARG A 222 11.17 14.75 1.33
CA ARG A 222 11.40 14.16 2.65
C ARG A 222 12.20 12.87 2.60
N TRP A 223 11.97 12.03 1.58
CA TRP A 223 12.59 10.71 1.45
C TRP A 223 13.44 10.57 0.18
N PRO A 224 14.74 10.96 0.25
CA PRO A 224 15.64 10.86 -0.92
C PRO A 224 15.80 9.44 -1.45
N GLN A 225 15.50 8.42 -0.66
CA GLN A 225 15.52 7.02 -1.07
C GLN A 225 14.35 6.60 -1.97
N ILE A 226 13.31 7.43 -2.11
CA ILE A 226 12.20 7.17 -3.03
C ILE A 226 12.55 7.67 -4.43
N ALA A 227 12.46 6.79 -5.43
CA ALA A 227 12.71 7.08 -6.84
C ALA A 227 11.45 7.52 -7.59
N GLU A 228 10.32 6.90 -7.29
CA GLU A 228 9.03 7.11 -7.96
C GLU A 228 7.89 7.05 -6.96
N ILE A 229 6.87 7.88 -7.15
CA ILE A 229 5.62 7.83 -6.41
C ILE A 229 4.46 7.84 -7.40
N ARG A 230 3.47 6.98 -7.16
CA ARG A 230 2.23 6.92 -7.93
C ARG A 230 1.03 7.08 -7.03
N PHE A 231 0.09 7.92 -7.44
CA PHE A 231 -1.21 8.10 -6.80
C PHE A 231 -2.33 7.62 -7.70
N GLU A 232 -3.33 7.00 -7.08
CA GLU A 232 -4.69 6.86 -7.60
C GLU A 232 -5.65 7.42 -6.55
N ALA A 233 -6.33 8.52 -6.86
CA ALA A 233 -7.22 9.22 -5.94
C ALA A 233 -8.64 9.29 -6.52
N GLU A 234 -9.62 8.99 -5.66
CA GLU A 234 -11.04 9.07 -5.97
C GLU A 234 -11.68 10.24 -5.21
N ASN A 235 -12.47 11.04 -5.92
CA ASN A 235 -13.24 12.12 -5.33
C ASN A 235 -14.61 11.62 -4.88
N HIS A 236 -14.84 11.54 -3.57
CA HIS A 236 -16.11 11.16 -2.96
C HIS A 236 -16.96 12.42 -2.68
N THR A 237 -17.37 13.11 -3.74
CA THR A 237 -18.15 14.35 -3.63
C THR A 237 -19.47 14.11 -2.91
N ARG A 238 -19.78 15.00 -1.96
CA ARG A 238 -21.05 15.03 -1.23
C ARG A 238 -21.81 16.31 -1.53
N ASP A 239 -23.10 16.19 -1.81
CA ASP A 239 -23.95 17.34 -2.05
C ASP A 239 -24.48 17.91 -0.73
N PRO A 240 -24.54 19.26 -0.59
CA PRO A 240 -25.16 19.89 0.57
C PRO A 240 -26.66 19.60 0.57
N ALA A 241 -27.17 19.11 1.71
CA ALA A 241 -28.58 18.80 1.92
C ALA A 241 -29.31 19.83 2.79
N GLY A 242 -28.57 20.65 3.52
CA GLY A 242 -29.12 21.73 4.35
C GLY A 242 -28.06 22.46 5.14
N GLU A 243 -28.39 23.70 5.55
CA GLU A 243 -27.53 24.47 6.45
C GLU A 243 -28.38 25.31 7.41
N ASP A 244 -27.89 25.52 8.63
CA ASP A 244 -28.44 26.39 9.66
C ASP A 244 -27.31 27.02 10.46
N GLY A 245 -27.01 28.27 10.21
CA GLY A 245 -25.89 28.99 10.81
C GLY A 245 -24.56 28.34 10.51
N SER A 246 -23.88 27.81 11.54
CA SER A 246 -22.62 27.10 11.38
C SER A 246 -22.75 25.59 11.10
N ARG A 247 -23.98 25.08 11.04
CA ARG A 247 -24.27 23.66 10.86
C ARG A 247 -24.54 23.38 9.41
N ARG A 248 -23.93 22.31 8.88
CA ARG A 248 -24.12 21.86 7.50
C ARG A 248 -24.37 20.36 7.48
N ILE A 249 -25.29 19.94 6.63
CA ILE A 249 -25.62 18.54 6.37
C ILE A 249 -25.31 18.24 4.92
N TYR A 250 -24.68 17.10 4.68
CA TYR A 250 -24.37 16.60 3.34
C TYR A 250 -25.01 15.23 3.15
N THR A 251 -25.30 14.91 1.89
CA THR A 251 -25.74 13.56 1.49
C THR A 251 -24.57 12.57 1.48
N ASP A 252 -24.87 11.29 1.31
CA ASP A 252 -23.86 10.30 0.97
C ASP A 252 -23.25 10.61 -0.42
N PRO A 253 -21.99 10.19 -0.68
CA PRO A 253 -21.36 10.38 -1.98
C PRO A 253 -22.21 9.72 -3.08
N PHE A 254 -22.25 10.37 -4.23
CA PHE A 254 -22.80 9.75 -5.44
C PHE A 254 -21.92 8.55 -5.84
N PRO A 255 -22.49 7.41 -6.31
CA PRO A 255 -21.71 6.20 -6.56
C PRO A 255 -20.68 6.30 -7.71
N ALA A 256 -20.83 7.28 -8.64
CA ALA A 256 -19.82 7.56 -9.65
C ALA A 256 -18.76 8.51 -9.12
N GLN A 257 -17.49 8.08 -9.14
CA GLN A 257 -16.37 8.82 -8.59
C GLN A 257 -15.50 9.43 -9.69
N GLY A 258 -14.90 10.59 -9.42
CA GLY A 258 -13.85 11.15 -10.28
C GLY A 258 -12.50 10.48 -9.93
N LEU A 259 -11.80 9.94 -10.93
CA LEU A 259 -10.49 9.34 -10.78
C LEU A 259 -9.39 10.34 -11.16
N ILE A 260 -8.41 10.49 -10.32
CA ILE A 260 -7.20 11.27 -10.54
C ILE A 260 -5.98 10.37 -10.36
N THR A 261 -5.11 10.34 -11.35
CA THR A 261 -3.86 9.58 -11.29
C THR A 261 -2.68 10.51 -11.49
N LEU A 262 -1.59 10.26 -10.79
CA LEU A 262 -0.33 10.98 -10.94
C LEU A 262 0.83 10.02 -10.70
N THR A 263 1.88 10.13 -11.50
CA THR A 263 3.18 9.52 -11.24
C THR A 263 4.23 10.62 -11.26
N LEU A 264 5.06 10.69 -10.23
CA LEU A 264 6.21 11.57 -10.13
C LEU A 264 7.46 10.72 -9.98
N GLU A 265 8.49 11.09 -10.72
CA GLU A 265 9.82 10.48 -10.66
C GLU A 265 10.82 11.50 -10.12
N ARG A 266 11.82 11.04 -9.40
CA ARG A 266 12.96 11.86 -8.99
C ARG A 266 13.83 12.14 -10.19
N GLU A 267 14.15 13.42 -10.42
CA GLU A 267 15.09 13.87 -11.46
C GLU A 267 16.56 13.48 -11.13
#